data_28b46d3b8442f5f1bf7065e4876401ea
#
_entry.id   28b46d3b8442f5f1bf7065e4876401ea
#
_cell.length_a   1.000
_cell.length_b   1.000
_cell.length_c   1.000
_cell.angle_alpha   90.00
_cell.angle_beta   90.00
_cell.angle_gamma   90.00
#
_symmetry.space_group_name_H-M   'P 1'
#
loop_
_entity.id
_entity.type
_entity.pdbx_description
1 polymer ?
#
loop_
_entity_poly.entity_id
_entity_poly.type
_entity_poly.pdbx_seq_one_letter_code
_entity_poly.pdbx_strand_id
1 'polypeptide(L)'
;MPGSITTDELAQRIEDPENAPFILDLRAGDQFERWRIEGKLALDTVNVPYWTALGDIEGIASTLPEDQDVIAICAHGGSSGMVVEMMDKANVKNLDGGMDLWANTLIPRVLFDDGTHFVVQLDRMAKACLSYAIGARGHSMAVIDPAADIDRYLALAAEYEAELTDIFDTHLHADHISIGVAMAERTGATYRISTGDAEDAVFEYTPLVDGEVFTFGEMEMVVRTVATPGHTPGSTSLEVHGRYLMTGDAVFVTGVGRPDLGGETEPWAKDLFNTIHVKLSPLDPELEVCPAHYTSRNESREDGTLRRKLGDLLENDPVVSIADEAEFIDYVVSHLGEPPAIYADIRKTNLGVLKPDADKAKELEVGRNECALSK
;
A
#
# COMPACT_ATOMS: atom_id res chain seq x y z
N MET A 1 20.98 -22.79 2.12
CA MET A 1 22.14 -21.92 1.83
C MET A 1 22.50 -21.24 3.14
N PRO A 2 23.75 -21.14 3.53
CA PRO A 2 24.10 -20.47 4.76
C PRO A 2 23.71 -19.00 4.64
N GLY A 3 22.90 -18.52 5.58
CA GLY A 3 22.63 -17.11 5.76
C GLY A 3 21.71 -16.45 4.74
N SER A 4 20.48 -16.92 4.55
CA SER A 4 19.44 -16.10 3.91
C SER A 4 18.27 -15.79 4.85
N ILE A 5 17.52 -14.77 4.53
CA ILE A 5 16.32 -14.33 5.23
C ILE A 5 15.22 -14.03 4.20
N THR A 6 13.98 -14.37 4.52
CA THR A 6 12.84 -14.03 3.69
C THR A 6 12.44 -12.56 3.83
N THR A 7 11.66 -12.05 2.88
CA THR A 7 11.11 -10.70 2.96
C THR A 7 10.10 -10.55 4.11
N ASP A 8 9.33 -11.61 4.41
CA ASP A 8 8.41 -11.62 5.56
C ASP A 8 9.17 -11.53 6.91
N GLU A 9 10.28 -12.27 7.05
CA GLU A 9 11.14 -12.19 8.23
C GLU A 9 11.81 -10.81 8.36
N LEU A 10 12.26 -10.24 7.24
CA LEU A 10 12.84 -8.89 7.24
C LEU A 10 11.78 -7.86 7.67
N ALA A 11 10.55 -7.95 7.14
CA ALA A 11 9.46 -7.03 7.49
C ALA A 11 9.14 -7.05 8.99
N GLN A 12 9.14 -8.23 9.61
CA GLN A 12 8.95 -8.34 11.06
C GLN A 12 10.09 -7.70 11.85
N ARG A 13 11.33 -7.92 11.42
CA ARG A 13 12.52 -7.44 12.12
C ARG A 13 12.71 -5.93 12.06
N ILE A 14 12.40 -5.29 10.94
CA ILE A 14 12.53 -3.82 10.81
C ILE A 14 11.49 -3.04 11.62
N GLU A 15 10.49 -3.72 12.17
CA GLU A 15 9.50 -3.14 13.09
C GLU A 15 9.84 -3.38 14.57
N ASP A 16 10.78 -4.29 14.86
CA ASP A 16 11.21 -4.63 16.21
C ASP A 16 12.51 -3.88 16.57
N PRO A 17 12.44 -2.89 17.50
CA PRO A 17 13.62 -2.10 17.89
C PRO A 17 14.78 -2.93 18.45
N GLU A 18 14.46 -4.08 19.09
CA GLU A 18 15.47 -4.93 19.73
C GLU A 18 16.17 -5.87 18.73
N ASN A 19 15.52 -6.15 17.59
CA ASN A 19 15.97 -7.09 16.56
C ASN A 19 16.17 -6.46 15.17
N ALA A 20 16.11 -5.11 15.08
CA ALA A 20 16.32 -4.40 13.82
C ALA A 20 17.70 -4.74 13.24
N PRO A 21 17.78 -5.15 11.97
CA PRO A 21 19.05 -5.51 11.35
C PRO A 21 19.81 -4.27 10.86
N PHE A 22 21.11 -4.41 10.68
CA PHE A 22 21.90 -3.51 9.86
C PHE A 22 21.69 -3.86 8.37
N ILE A 23 21.53 -2.87 7.51
CA ILE A 23 21.30 -3.05 6.07
C ILE A 23 22.58 -2.77 5.29
N LEU A 24 23.04 -3.75 4.53
CA LEU A 24 24.11 -3.61 3.53
C LEU A 24 23.48 -3.61 2.14
N ASP A 25 23.20 -2.42 1.59
CA ASP A 25 22.63 -2.30 0.24
C ASP A 25 23.75 -2.33 -0.80
N LEU A 26 23.74 -3.35 -1.64
CA LEU A 26 24.76 -3.62 -2.66
C LEU A 26 24.37 -3.14 -4.07
N ARG A 27 23.27 -2.37 -4.17
CA ARG A 27 22.84 -1.75 -5.44
C ARG A 27 23.68 -0.52 -5.77
N ALA A 28 23.54 -0.02 -7.00
CA ALA A 28 24.12 1.26 -7.39
C ALA A 28 23.57 2.41 -6.51
N GLY A 29 24.37 3.46 -6.29
CA GLY A 29 24.01 4.54 -5.39
C GLY A 29 22.73 5.28 -5.81
N ASP A 30 22.49 5.48 -7.10
CA ASP A 30 21.29 6.09 -7.64
C ASP A 30 20.03 5.25 -7.39
N GLN A 31 20.13 3.92 -7.44
CA GLN A 31 19.04 3.01 -7.09
C GLN A 31 18.73 3.04 -5.59
N PHE A 32 19.77 3.11 -4.75
CA PHE A 32 19.63 3.23 -3.30
C PHE A 32 18.98 4.56 -2.90
N GLU A 33 19.41 5.67 -3.50
CA GLU A 33 18.84 7.00 -3.22
C GLU A 33 17.38 7.11 -3.66
N ARG A 34 17.05 6.51 -4.81
CA ARG A 34 15.70 6.52 -5.34
C ARG A 34 14.72 5.71 -4.48
N TRP A 35 15.16 4.58 -3.92
CA TRP A 35 14.29 3.67 -3.19
C TRP A 35 15.11 2.66 -2.36
N ARG A 36 14.81 2.56 -1.08
CA ARG A 36 15.51 1.66 -0.14
C ARG A 36 14.53 1.04 0.87
N ILE A 37 15.00 0.07 1.64
CA ILE A 37 14.24 -0.50 2.74
C ILE A 37 14.20 0.51 3.89
N GLU A 38 12.99 0.81 4.35
CA GLU A 38 12.70 1.69 5.47
C GLU A 38 11.80 0.96 6.47
N GLY A 39 12.04 1.17 7.75
CA GLY A 39 11.24 0.64 8.85
C GLY A 39 10.52 1.74 9.63
N LYS A 40 9.84 1.36 10.71
CA LYS A 40 9.27 2.30 11.68
C LYS A 40 10.35 3.12 12.38
N LEU A 41 11.50 2.50 12.60
CA LEU A 41 12.70 3.15 13.12
C LEU A 41 13.69 3.38 11.98
N ALA A 42 14.57 4.37 12.16
CA ALA A 42 15.70 4.55 11.27
C ALA A 42 16.60 3.31 11.33
N LEU A 43 16.81 2.66 10.18
CA LEU A 43 17.70 1.51 10.07
C LEU A 43 19.13 1.98 9.82
N ASP A 44 20.07 1.40 10.54
CA ASP A 44 21.48 1.57 10.23
C ASP A 44 21.75 0.93 8.87
N THR A 45 22.14 1.75 7.89
CA THR A 45 22.27 1.33 6.50
C THR A 45 23.55 1.87 5.88
N VAL A 46 24.24 1.01 5.15
CA VAL A 46 25.37 1.41 4.28
C VAL A 46 25.09 0.95 2.85
N ASN A 47 25.35 1.82 1.89
CA ASN A 47 25.32 1.48 0.47
C ASN A 47 26.74 1.29 -0.06
N VAL A 48 27.05 0.10 -0.54
CA VAL A 48 28.31 -0.27 -1.18
C VAL A 48 27.98 -1.08 -2.43
N PRO A 49 28.09 -0.53 -3.65
CA PRO A 49 27.80 -1.27 -4.86
C PRO A 49 28.54 -2.61 -4.91
N TYR A 50 27.87 -3.70 -5.35
CA TYR A 50 28.39 -5.07 -5.27
C TYR A 50 29.76 -5.24 -5.94
N TRP A 51 30.04 -4.51 -7.04
CA TRP A 51 31.35 -4.57 -7.71
C TRP A 51 32.47 -3.94 -6.86
N THR A 52 32.14 -2.96 -6.02
CA THR A 52 33.08 -2.40 -5.02
C THR A 52 33.31 -3.41 -3.90
N ALA A 53 32.23 -4.01 -3.40
CA ALA A 53 32.31 -5.01 -2.35
C ALA A 53 33.12 -6.25 -2.78
N LEU A 54 32.96 -6.72 -4.02
CA LEU A 54 33.77 -7.82 -4.57
C LEU A 54 35.26 -7.47 -4.70
N GLY A 55 35.60 -6.18 -4.86
CA GLY A 55 36.97 -5.70 -4.94
C GLY A 55 37.69 -5.66 -3.59
N ASP A 56 36.97 -5.59 -2.47
CA ASP A 56 37.53 -5.49 -1.10
C ASP A 56 36.59 -6.14 -0.07
N ILE A 57 36.39 -7.43 -0.17
CA ILE A 57 35.50 -8.21 0.72
C ILE A 57 35.92 -8.08 2.19
N GLU A 58 37.23 -8.24 2.48
CA GLU A 58 37.76 -8.20 3.85
C GLU A 58 37.63 -6.78 4.46
N GLY A 59 37.92 -5.75 3.65
CA GLY A 59 37.77 -4.36 4.08
C GLY A 59 36.31 -4.04 4.42
N ILE A 60 35.36 -4.37 3.54
CA ILE A 60 33.93 -4.15 3.82
C ILE A 60 33.47 -4.99 5.01
N ALA A 61 33.82 -6.27 5.07
CA ALA A 61 33.44 -7.15 6.18
C ALA A 61 33.94 -6.64 7.55
N SER A 62 35.08 -5.95 7.60
CA SER A 62 35.64 -5.37 8.82
C SER A 62 34.88 -4.13 9.31
N THR A 63 34.10 -3.46 8.46
CA THR A 63 33.29 -2.29 8.81
C THR A 63 31.89 -2.63 9.31
N LEU A 64 31.45 -3.88 9.13
CA LEU A 64 30.12 -4.33 9.52
C LEU A 64 30.05 -4.65 11.02
N PRO A 65 28.91 -4.41 11.69
CA PRO A 65 28.74 -4.76 13.10
C PRO A 65 28.90 -6.28 13.31
N GLU A 66 29.46 -6.66 14.47
CA GLU A 66 29.64 -8.08 14.85
C GLU A 66 28.53 -8.58 15.77
N ASP A 67 27.87 -7.69 16.49
CA ASP A 67 26.84 -7.96 17.51
C ASP A 67 25.41 -7.79 16.99
N GLN A 68 25.24 -7.49 15.69
CA GLN A 68 23.97 -7.29 15.03
C GLN A 68 23.93 -8.10 13.72
N ASP A 69 22.76 -8.62 13.37
CA ASP A 69 22.56 -9.23 12.06
C ASP A 69 22.64 -8.18 10.95
N VAL A 70 23.38 -8.50 9.91
CA VAL A 70 23.53 -7.69 8.70
C VAL A 70 22.76 -8.34 7.54
N ILE A 71 21.86 -7.59 6.92
CA ILE A 71 21.11 -8.08 5.76
C ILE A 71 21.65 -7.43 4.48
N ALA A 72 22.29 -8.25 3.66
CA ALA A 72 22.82 -7.85 2.36
C ALA A 72 21.72 -7.89 1.29
N ILE A 73 21.59 -6.80 0.52
CA ILE A 73 20.49 -6.60 -0.42
C ILE A 73 21.05 -6.21 -1.79
N CYS A 74 20.53 -6.82 -2.84
CA CYS A 74 20.69 -6.35 -4.22
C CYS A 74 19.34 -6.36 -4.94
N ALA A 75 19.31 -6.13 -6.24
CA ALA A 75 18.06 -6.11 -7.00
C ALA A 75 17.30 -7.46 -6.94
N HIS A 76 17.99 -8.59 -7.10
CA HIS A 76 17.36 -9.91 -7.28
C HIS A 76 17.87 -10.99 -6.29
N GLY A 77 18.65 -10.63 -5.28
CA GLY A 77 19.22 -11.58 -4.30
C GLY A 77 20.48 -12.33 -4.76
N GLY A 78 20.82 -12.32 -6.04
CA GLY A 78 21.96 -13.09 -6.57
C GLY A 78 23.33 -12.49 -6.25
N SER A 79 23.55 -11.22 -6.57
CA SER A 79 24.83 -10.54 -6.31
C SER A 79 25.10 -10.41 -4.81
N SER A 80 24.08 -10.14 -4.00
CA SER A 80 24.20 -10.10 -2.54
C SER A 80 24.51 -11.47 -1.96
N GLY A 81 23.91 -12.54 -2.48
CA GLY A 81 24.22 -13.91 -2.10
C GLY A 81 25.69 -14.27 -2.31
N MET A 82 26.29 -13.91 -3.46
CA MET A 82 27.71 -14.09 -3.72
C MET A 82 28.61 -13.35 -2.72
N VAL A 83 28.25 -12.10 -2.41
CA VAL A 83 29.01 -11.30 -1.43
C VAL A 83 28.95 -11.93 -0.04
N VAL A 84 27.75 -12.38 0.38
CA VAL A 84 27.56 -13.07 1.68
C VAL A 84 28.39 -14.34 1.77
N GLU A 85 28.39 -15.18 0.73
CA GLU A 85 29.20 -16.41 0.67
C GLU A 85 30.70 -16.10 0.79
N MET A 86 31.18 -15.04 0.12
CA MET A 86 32.59 -14.65 0.15
C MET A 86 33.00 -14.01 1.49
N MET A 87 32.09 -13.34 2.19
CA MET A 87 32.37 -12.77 3.52
C MET A 87 32.49 -13.83 4.61
N ASP A 88 31.81 -14.98 4.45
CA ASP A 88 31.84 -16.12 5.39
C ASP A 88 31.61 -15.71 6.86
N LYS A 89 30.70 -14.73 7.09
CA LYS A 89 30.31 -14.26 8.43
C LYS A 89 28.93 -14.81 8.81
N ALA A 90 28.81 -15.39 10.00
CA ALA A 90 27.56 -16.02 10.46
C ALA A 90 26.39 -15.03 10.66
N ASN A 91 26.70 -13.76 10.96
CA ASN A 91 25.72 -12.70 11.17
C ASN A 91 25.37 -11.93 9.88
N VAL A 92 25.98 -12.26 8.73
CA VAL A 92 25.65 -11.64 7.44
C VAL A 92 24.74 -12.57 6.64
N LYS A 93 23.55 -12.11 6.29
CA LYS A 93 22.52 -12.88 5.60
C LYS A 93 22.10 -12.19 4.30
N ASN A 94 21.74 -12.96 3.31
CA ASN A 94 21.20 -12.47 2.05
C ASN A 94 19.69 -12.27 2.15
N LEU A 95 19.14 -11.19 1.59
CA LEU A 95 17.70 -11.08 1.37
C LEU A 95 17.32 -11.90 0.14
N ASP A 96 16.51 -12.93 0.34
CA ASP A 96 16.02 -13.78 -0.76
C ASP A 96 15.16 -12.96 -1.72
N GLY A 97 15.45 -13.08 -3.03
CA GLY A 97 14.78 -12.32 -4.07
C GLY A 97 15.10 -10.81 -4.11
N GLY A 98 15.84 -10.27 -3.12
CA GLY A 98 16.27 -8.89 -3.08
C GLY A 98 15.13 -7.88 -3.12
N MET A 99 15.39 -6.70 -3.70
CA MET A 99 14.38 -5.63 -3.80
C MET A 99 13.19 -5.99 -4.70
N ASP A 100 13.35 -6.86 -5.69
CA ASP A 100 12.24 -7.29 -6.56
C ASP A 100 11.17 -8.05 -5.77
N LEU A 101 11.59 -8.96 -4.87
CA LEU A 101 10.64 -9.67 -4.02
C LEU A 101 10.10 -8.76 -2.91
N TRP A 102 10.97 -7.93 -2.31
CA TRP A 102 10.55 -6.93 -1.31
C TRP A 102 9.46 -6.00 -1.85
N ALA A 103 9.60 -5.55 -3.10
CA ALA A 103 8.63 -4.69 -3.77
C ALA A 103 7.20 -5.28 -3.80
N ASN A 104 7.09 -6.59 -3.80
CA ASN A 104 5.82 -7.33 -3.94
C ASN A 104 5.38 -8.03 -2.66
N THR A 105 6.12 -7.85 -1.56
CA THR A 105 5.79 -8.49 -0.29
C THR A 105 4.60 -7.78 0.37
N LEU A 106 3.58 -8.56 0.72
CA LEU A 106 2.38 -8.14 1.42
C LEU A 106 2.36 -8.74 2.83
N ILE A 107 2.36 -7.90 3.84
CA ILE A 107 2.35 -8.32 5.25
C ILE A 107 0.91 -8.28 5.77
N PRO A 108 0.28 -9.42 6.08
CA PRO A 108 -1.07 -9.44 6.62
C PRO A 108 -1.09 -9.00 8.08
N ARG A 109 -2.05 -8.16 8.42
CA ARG A 109 -2.32 -7.65 9.77
C ARG A 109 -3.80 -7.78 10.07
N VAL A 110 -4.15 -8.60 11.04
CA VAL A 110 -5.55 -8.82 11.41
C VAL A 110 -6.08 -7.58 12.14
N LEU A 111 -7.06 -6.91 11.53
CA LEU A 111 -7.82 -5.81 12.16
C LEU A 111 -8.94 -6.36 13.03
N PHE A 112 -9.58 -7.42 12.57
CA PHE A 112 -10.72 -8.06 13.21
C PHE A 112 -10.80 -9.54 12.83
N ASP A 113 -11.09 -10.38 13.82
CA ASP A 113 -11.41 -11.79 13.64
C ASP A 113 -12.17 -12.26 14.88
N ASP A 114 -13.46 -12.57 14.72
CA ASP A 114 -14.32 -13.09 15.79
C ASP A 114 -14.59 -14.60 15.65
N GLY A 115 -13.88 -15.25 14.74
CA GLY A 115 -14.07 -16.66 14.38
C GLY A 115 -15.14 -16.89 13.33
N THR A 116 -15.96 -15.88 12.99
CA THR A 116 -16.98 -15.92 11.95
C THR A 116 -16.63 -14.94 10.83
N HIS A 117 -16.34 -13.69 11.19
CA HIS A 117 -15.97 -12.63 10.26
C HIS A 117 -14.52 -12.21 10.44
N PHE A 118 -13.92 -11.71 9.38
CA PHE A 118 -12.55 -11.23 9.42
C PHE A 118 -12.38 -9.94 8.60
N VAL A 119 -11.43 -9.14 9.04
CA VAL A 119 -10.88 -7.98 8.30
C VAL A 119 -9.37 -8.03 8.45
N VAL A 120 -8.67 -8.15 7.34
CA VAL A 120 -7.21 -8.20 7.28
C VAL A 120 -6.70 -7.06 6.43
N GLN A 121 -5.82 -6.24 6.97
CA GLN A 121 -5.04 -5.25 6.23
C GLN A 121 -3.79 -5.93 5.68
N LEU A 122 -3.52 -5.78 4.39
CA LEU A 122 -2.28 -6.23 3.76
C LEU A 122 -1.42 -5.02 3.47
N ASP A 123 -0.25 -4.99 4.09
CA ASP A 123 0.68 -3.86 4.05
C ASP A 123 1.82 -4.17 3.06
N ARG A 124 1.83 -3.45 1.93
CA ARG A 124 2.92 -3.43 0.97
C ARG A 124 3.94 -2.37 1.38
N MET A 125 4.76 -2.71 2.38
CA MET A 125 5.67 -1.75 3.04
C MET A 125 6.58 -1.02 2.06
N ALA A 126 7.04 -1.71 1.02
CA ALA A 126 7.93 -1.15 0.01
C ALA A 126 7.32 0.05 -0.75
N LYS A 127 6.01 0.04 -0.95
CA LYS A 127 5.25 1.09 -1.66
C LYS A 127 4.49 2.01 -0.71
N ALA A 128 4.35 1.63 0.56
CA ALA A 128 3.45 2.23 1.53
C ALA A 128 1.97 2.20 1.06
N CYS A 129 1.59 1.09 0.41
CA CYS A 129 0.23 0.82 -0.05
C CYS A 129 -0.44 -0.20 0.85
N LEU A 130 -1.73 -0.05 1.04
CA LEU A 130 -2.57 -0.92 1.84
C LEU A 130 -3.70 -1.48 0.98
N SER A 131 -3.97 -2.76 1.15
CA SER A 131 -5.15 -3.42 0.62
C SER A 131 -5.84 -4.19 1.74
N TYR A 132 -7.07 -4.66 1.49
CA TYR A 132 -7.83 -5.31 2.54
C TYR A 132 -8.48 -6.58 2.03
N ALA A 133 -8.52 -7.61 2.89
CA ALA A 133 -9.33 -8.79 2.71
C ALA A 133 -10.41 -8.81 3.80
N ILE A 134 -11.66 -8.92 3.40
CA ILE A 134 -12.82 -8.88 4.30
C ILE A 134 -13.76 -10.03 3.97
N GLY A 135 -14.40 -10.63 4.95
CA GLY A 135 -15.33 -11.71 4.65
C GLY A 135 -15.82 -12.50 5.85
N ALA A 136 -16.44 -13.63 5.55
CA ALA A 136 -16.93 -14.59 6.52
C ALA A 136 -16.27 -15.96 6.29
N ARG A 137 -15.77 -16.55 7.37
CA ARG A 137 -15.13 -17.88 7.36
C ARG A 137 -16.06 -18.96 6.84
N GLY A 138 -15.55 -19.81 5.96
CA GLY A 138 -16.32 -20.89 5.34
C GLY A 138 -17.36 -20.44 4.32
N HIS A 139 -17.38 -19.16 3.95
CA HIS A 139 -18.36 -18.58 3.05
C HIS A 139 -17.71 -17.76 1.94
N SER A 140 -17.87 -16.44 1.96
CA SER A 140 -17.38 -15.54 0.93
C SER A 140 -16.52 -14.42 1.48
N MET A 141 -15.66 -13.90 0.61
CA MET A 141 -14.81 -12.75 0.92
C MET A 141 -14.70 -11.81 -0.26
N ALA A 142 -14.30 -10.60 0.04
CA ALA A 142 -13.86 -9.62 -0.93
C ALA A 142 -12.45 -9.13 -0.65
N VAL A 143 -11.82 -8.58 -1.70
CA VAL A 143 -10.55 -7.85 -1.62
C VAL A 143 -10.77 -6.42 -2.06
N ILE A 144 -10.14 -5.47 -1.38
CA ILE A 144 -10.21 -4.04 -1.64
C ILE A 144 -8.81 -3.55 -1.98
N ASP A 145 -8.65 -2.80 -3.08
CA ASP A 145 -7.41 -2.23 -3.61
C ASP A 145 -6.27 -3.26 -3.75
N PRO A 146 -6.48 -4.38 -4.46
CA PRO A 146 -5.48 -5.44 -4.56
C PRO A 146 -4.25 -5.00 -5.35
N ALA A 147 -3.08 -5.28 -4.80
CA ALA A 147 -1.80 -4.96 -5.41
C ALA A 147 -0.82 -6.13 -5.32
N ALA A 148 0.24 -6.09 -6.12
CA ALA A 148 1.40 -6.98 -6.09
C ALA A 148 1.12 -8.44 -6.49
N ASP A 149 0.75 -9.31 -5.55
CA ASP A 149 0.74 -10.76 -5.74
C ASP A 149 -0.65 -11.37 -5.47
N ILE A 150 -1.29 -11.91 -6.51
CA ILE A 150 -2.60 -12.57 -6.41
C ILE A 150 -2.53 -13.79 -5.46
N ASP A 151 -1.43 -14.54 -5.47
CA ASP A 151 -1.33 -15.78 -4.69
C ASP A 151 -1.39 -15.50 -3.18
N ARG A 152 -0.97 -14.31 -2.73
CA ARG A 152 -1.10 -13.92 -1.33
C ARG A 152 -2.56 -13.80 -0.88
N TYR A 153 -3.42 -13.22 -1.71
CA TYR A 153 -4.86 -13.12 -1.43
C TYR A 153 -5.54 -14.49 -1.51
N LEU A 154 -5.14 -15.34 -2.45
CA LEU A 154 -5.65 -16.71 -2.54
C LEU A 154 -5.21 -17.57 -1.35
N ALA A 155 -4.02 -17.35 -0.81
CA ALA A 155 -3.57 -18.00 0.42
C ALA A 155 -4.45 -17.58 1.62
N LEU A 156 -4.81 -16.30 1.74
CA LEU A 156 -5.77 -15.84 2.75
C LEU A 156 -7.15 -16.45 2.54
N ALA A 157 -7.65 -16.50 1.30
CA ALA A 157 -8.91 -17.16 0.99
C ALA A 157 -8.93 -18.62 1.47
N ALA A 158 -7.83 -19.35 1.25
CA ALA A 158 -7.67 -20.72 1.73
C ALA A 158 -7.56 -20.80 3.27
N GLU A 159 -6.85 -19.88 3.93
CA GLU A 159 -6.72 -19.82 5.39
C GLU A 159 -8.06 -19.59 6.09
N TYR A 160 -8.88 -18.68 5.52
CA TYR A 160 -10.21 -18.37 6.02
C TYR A 160 -11.31 -19.30 5.47
N GLU A 161 -10.97 -20.27 4.62
CA GLU A 161 -11.91 -21.17 3.94
C GLU A 161 -13.02 -20.40 3.19
N ALA A 162 -12.70 -19.22 2.65
CA ALA A 162 -13.65 -18.30 2.04
C ALA A 162 -13.47 -18.25 0.52
N GLU A 163 -14.57 -18.18 -0.23
CA GLU A 163 -14.56 -17.98 -1.68
C GLU A 163 -14.41 -16.49 -2.00
N LEU A 164 -13.45 -16.12 -2.85
CA LEU A 164 -13.33 -14.76 -3.33
C LEU A 164 -14.42 -14.46 -4.36
N THR A 165 -15.40 -13.65 -3.99
CA THR A 165 -16.57 -13.31 -4.82
C THR A 165 -16.53 -11.92 -5.42
N ASP A 166 -15.90 -10.97 -4.73
CA ASP A 166 -15.87 -9.56 -5.13
C ASP A 166 -14.47 -8.95 -4.96
N ILE A 167 -14.14 -8.05 -5.87
CA ILE A 167 -12.90 -7.28 -5.86
C ILE A 167 -13.29 -5.82 -6.08
N PHE A 168 -12.85 -4.94 -5.18
CA PHE A 168 -13.14 -3.53 -5.21
C PHE A 168 -11.87 -2.74 -5.42
N ASP A 169 -11.84 -1.84 -6.40
CA ASP A 169 -10.91 -0.72 -6.39
C ASP A 169 -11.66 0.54 -5.93
N THR A 170 -11.17 1.16 -4.87
CA THR A 170 -11.76 2.38 -4.29
C THR A 170 -11.67 3.55 -5.25
N HIS A 171 -10.69 3.55 -6.12
CA HIS A 171 -10.43 4.58 -7.13
C HIS A 171 -9.47 4.06 -8.21
N LEU A 172 -9.27 4.83 -9.27
CA LEU A 172 -8.25 4.56 -10.29
C LEU A 172 -6.86 4.90 -9.75
N HIS A 173 -6.14 3.89 -9.26
CA HIS A 173 -4.79 4.05 -8.73
C HIS A 173 -3.82 4.64 -9.74
N ALA A 174 -3.02 5.61 -9.30
CA ALA A 174 -2.01 6.26 -10.13
C ALA A 174 -0.57 5.88 -9.76
N ASP A 175 -0.36 5.36 -8.56
CA ASP A 175 0.96 5.09 -7.97
C ASP A 175 1.41 3.64 -8.11
N HIS A 176 0.48 2.71 -8.35
CA HIS A 176 0.77 1.28 -8.55
C HIS A 176 -0.19 0.64 -9.55
N ILE A 177 0.21 -0.52 -10.07
CA ILE A 177 -0.63 -1.33 -10.96
C ILE A 177 -1.58 -2.15 -10.09
N SER A 178 -2.90 -1.89 -10.22
CA SER A 178 -3.93 -2.74 -9.62
C SER A 178 -3.92 -4.12 -10.30
N ILE A 179 -4.00 -5.16 -9.49
CA ILE A 179 -4.18 -6.53 -9.99
C ILE A 179 -5.65 -6.97 -9.99
N GLY A 180 -6.59 -6.06 -9.71
CA GLY A 180 -8.01 -6.37 -9.56
C GLY A 180 -8.61 -7.07 -10.78
N VAL A 181 -8.36 -6.55 -11.98
CA VAL A 181 -8.85 -7.16 -13.25
C VAL A 181 -8.23 -8.55 -13.47
N ALA A 182 -6.91 -8.67 -13.31
CA ALA A 182 -6.22 -9.96 -13.47
C ALA A 182 -6.67 -11.00 -12.42
N MET A 183 -6.96 -10.54 -11.21
CA MET A 183 -7.51 -11.37 -10.14
C MET A 183 -8.92 -11.85 -10.48
N ALA A 184 -9.78 -10.97 -11.01
CA ALA A 184 -11.12 -11.32 -11.47
C ALA A 184 -11.09 -12.36 -12.62
N GLU A 185 -10.21 -12.16 -13.59
CA GLU A 185 -10.01 -13.13 -14.69
C GLU A 185 -9.55 -14.51 -14.17
N ARG A 186 -8.71 -14.54 -13.15
CA ARG A 186 -8.17 -15.79 -12.59
C ARG A 186 -9.16 -16.53 -11.69
N THR A 187 -10.02 -15.81 -10.97
CA THR A 187 -10.89 -16.38 -9.93
C THR A 187 -12.34 -16.48 -10.31
N GLY A 188 -12.80 -15.67 -11.29
CA GLY A 188 -14.21 -15.50 -11.62
C GLY A 188 -14.96 -14.54 -10.69
N ALA A 189 -14.26 -13.89 -9.76
CA ALA A 189 -14.82 -12.86 -8.88
C ALA A 189 -15.28 -11.63 -9.67
N THR A 190 -16.26 -10.90 -9.15
CA THR A 190 -16.77 -9.68 -9.78
C THR A 190 -15.83 -8.51 -9.47
N TYR A 191 -15.26 -7.89 -10.51
CA TYR A 191 -14.46 -6.67 -10.36
C TYR A 191 -15.35 -5.44 -10.35
N ARG A 192 -15.14 -4.54 -9.39
CA ARG A 192 -15.95 -3.36 -9.15
C ARG A 192 -15.10 -2.12 -8.98
N ILE A 193 -15.48 -1.08 -9.72
CA ILE A 193 -14.91 0.27 -9.63
C ILE A 193 -15.95 1.30 -10.01
N SER A 194 -15.86 2.54 -9.56
CA SER A 194 -16.78 3.62 -9.95
C SER A 194 -16.64 3.98 -11.42
N THR A 195 -17.77 4.24 -12.08
CA THR A 195 -17.78 4.75 -13.46
C THR A 195 -17.03 6.07 -13.60
N GLY A 196 -17.04 6.92 -12.56
CA GLY A 196 -16.31 8.19 -12.58
C GLY A 196 -14.79 8.04 -12.79
N ASP A 197 -14.26 6.85 -12.51
CA ASP A 197 -12.83 6.54 -12.68
C ASP A 197 -12.55 5.58 -13.83
N ALA A 198 -13.54 4.79 -14.26
CA ALA A 198 -13.38 3.72 -15.24
C ALA A 198 -14.16 3.95 -16.55
N GLU A 199 -14.62 5.18 -16.83
CA GLU A 199 -15.35 5.48 -18.08
C GLU A 199 -14.55 5.09 -19.34
N ASP A 200 -13.24 5.30 -19.33
CA ASP A 200 -12.32 4.98 -20.42
C ASP A 200 -11.70 3.57 -20.34
N ALA A 201 -12.16 2.73 -19.41
CA ALA A 201 -11.62 1.37 -19.25
C ALA A 201 -11.94 0.50 -20.48
N VAL A 202 -10.96 -0.31 -20.90
CA VAL A 202 -11.11 -1.22 -22.05
C VAL A 202 -11.39 -2.67 -21.65
N PHE A 203 -11.80 -2.88 -20.39
CA PHE A 203 -12.21 -4.15 -19.81
C PHE A 203 -13.61 -4.03 -19.19
N GLU A 204 -14.26 -5.16 -18.95
CA GLU A 204 -15.57 -5.19 -18.31
C GLU A 204 -15.42 -5.03 -16.78
N TYR A 205 -16.28 -4.22 -16.18
CA TYR A 205 -16.37 -4.01 -14.73
C TYR A 205 -17.84 -3.84 -14.31
N THR A 206 -18.10 -4.02 -13.04
CA THR A 206 -19.40 -3.69 -12.43
C THR A 206 -19.26 -2.34 -11.71
N PRO A 207 -20.08 -1.33 -12.08
CA PRO A 207 -20.00 -0.02 -11.42
C PRO A 207 -20.30 -0.09 -9.92
N LEU A 208 -19.52 0.62 -9.12
CA LEU A 208 -19.86 0.94 -7.73
C LEU A 208 -20.83 2.12 -7.71
N VAL A 209 -21.92 1.98 -6.95
CA VAL A 209 -22.96 3.00 -6.81
C VAL A 209 -23.04 3.46 -5.37
N ASP A 210 -23.19 4.79 -5.14
CA ASP A 210 -23.30 5.38 -3.80
C ASP A 210 -24.46 4.76 -2.99
N GLY A 211 -24.18 4.34 -1.78
CA GLY A 211 -25.15 3.70 -0.89
C GLY A 211 -25.46 2.23 -1.20
N GLU A 212 -24.78 1.61 -2.17
CA GLU A 212 -24.92 0.18 -2.43
C GLU A 212 -24.46 -0.65 -1.23
N VAL A 213 -25.13 -1.78 -1.01
CA VAL A 213 -24.84 -2.65 0.15
C VAL A 213 -24.53 -4.05 -0.32
N PHE A 214 -23.40 -4.57 0.14
CA PHE A 214 -22.97 -5.96 -0.06
C PHE A 214 -22.97 -6.70 1.26
N THR A 215 -23.18 -8.02 1.21
CA THR A 215 -23.14 -8.89 2.38
C THR A 215 -22.29 -10.12 2.11
N PHE A 216 -21.49 -10.52 3.09
CA PHE A 216 -20.63 -11.70 3.00
C PHE A 216 -20.97 -12.66 4.15
N GLY A 217 -21.28 -13.92 3.80
CA GLY A 217 -21.69 -14.95 4.74
C GLY A 217 -23.17 -14.88 5.13
N GLU A 218 -23.64 -15.90 5.88
CA GLU A 218 -25.03 -15.98 6.40
C GLU A 218 -25.30 -15.01 7.55
N MET A 219 -24.27 -14.66 8.29
CA MET A 219 -24.31 -13.66 9.38
C MET A 219 -23.63 -12.38 8.89
N GLU A 220 -24.25 -11.75 8.00
CA GLU A 220 -24.04 -10.45 7.34
C GLU A 220 -22.83 -9.61 7.80
N MET A 221 -21.65 -9.86 7.25
CA MET A 221 -20.67 -8.79 7.16
C MET A 221 -21.17 -7.78 6.14
N VAL A 222 -21.69 -6.68 6.62
CA VAL A 222 -22.26 -5.61 5.76
C VAL A 222 -21.14 -4.70 5.28
N VAL A 223 -21.12 -4.43 3.96
CA VAL A 223 -20.27 -3.42 3.34
C VAL A 223 -21.15 -2.43 2.61
N ARG A 224 -20.97 -1.14 2.89
CA ARG A 224 -21.73 -0.06 2.25
C ARG A 224 -20.78 0.89 1.53
N THR A 225 -21.10 1.22 0.29
CA THR A 225 -20.37 2.24 -0.49
C THR A 225 -20.76 3.65 -0.08
N VAL A 226 -19.78 4.54 -0.05
CA VAL A 226 -19.94 5.98 0.14
C VAL A 226 -19.12 6.68 -0.93
N ALA A 227 -19.77 7.36 -1.88
CA ALA A 227 -19.04 8.13 -2.89
C ALA A 227 -18.26 9.28 -2.22
N THR A 228 -16.94 9.28 -2.40
CA THR A 228 -16.00 10.22 -1.75
C THR A 228 -15.08 10.88 -2.79
N PRO A 229 -15.65 11.61 -3.80
CA PRO A 229 -14.86 12.25 -4.85
C PRO A 229 -13.91 13.30 -4.27
N GLY A 230 -12.82 13.57 -5.00
CA GLY A 230 -11.85 14.60 -4.66
C GLY A 230 -10.41 14.23 -4.95
N HIS A 231 -9.92 13.08 -4.53
CA HIS A 231 -8.66 12.52 -5.01
C HIS A 231 -8.79 12.09 -6.48
N THR A 232 -9.87 11.38 -6.79
CA THR A 232 -10.35 11.13 -8.14
C THR A 232 -11.86 11.40 -8.20
N PRO A 233 -12.45 11.62 -9.40
CA PRO A 233 -13.89 11.82 -9.53
C PRO A 233 -14.71 10.61 -9.09
N GLY A 234 -14.17 9.40 -9.25
CA GLY A 234 -14.83 8.14 -8.93
C GLY A 234 -14.48 7.58 -7.56
N SER A 235 -13.67 8.26 -6.75
CA SER A 235 -13.27 7.78 -5.43
C SER A 235 -14.49 7.36 -4.61
N THR A 236 -14.41 6.15 -4.04
CA THR A 236 -15.50 5.51 -3.27
C THR A 236 -14.93 4.89 -2.01
N SER A 237 -15.40 5.30 -0.84
CA SER A 237 -15.10 4.65 0.42
C SER A 237 -16.04 3.47 0.68
N LEU A 238 -15.59 2.51 1.49
CA LEU A 238 -16.38 1.36 1.89
C LEU A 238 -16.49 1.32 3.42
N GLU A 239 -17.71 1.51 3.94
CA GLU A 239 -18.01 1.27 5.35
C GLU A 239 -18.17 -0.25 5.55
N VAL A 240 -17.32 -0.85 6.37
CA VAL A 240 -17.27 -2.28 6.59
C VAL A 240 -17.70 -2.61 8.01
N HIS A 241 -18.74 -3.42 8.13
CA HIS A 241 -19.26 -3.99 9.36
C HIS A 241 -19.62 -2.95 10.44
N GLY A 242 -19.98 -1.69 10.03
CA GLY A 242 -20.26 -0.59 10.95
C GLY A 242 -19.10 -0.22 11.87
N ARG A 243 -17.86 -0.57 11.49
CA ARG A 243 -16.67 -0.39 12.33
C ARG A 243 -15.48 0.20 11.59
N TYR A 244 -15.28 -0.14 10.34
CA TYR A 244 -14.16 0.31 9.52
C TYR A 244 -14.65 1.15 8.34
N LEU A 245 -13.87 2.13 7.96
CA LEU A 245 -14.09 2.95 6.78
C LEU A 245 -12.84 2.86 5.90
N MET A 246 -12.90 2.05 4.83
CA MET A 246 -11.85 1.94 3.84
C MET A 246 -11.95 3.14 2.91
N THR A 247 -11.09 4.12 3.09
CA THR A 247 -11.23 5.45 2.48
C THR A 247 -10.53 5.60 1.14
N GLY A 248 -9.82 4.56 0.69
CA GLY A 248 -8.92 4.75 -0.44
C GLY A 248 -7.96 5.91 -0.17
N ASP A 249 -7.88 6.82 -1.13
CA ASP A 249 -7.04 8.01 -1.04
C ASP A 249 -7.85 9.30 -0.77
N ALA A 250 -9.12 9.20 -0.34
CA ALA A 250 -9.88 10.39 0.04
C ALA A 250 -9.29 11.04 1.31
N VAL A 251 -9.11 10.27 2.38
CA VAL A 251 -8.44 10.70 3.61
C VAL A 251 -7.51 9.58 4.11
N PHE A 252 -6.36 9.97 4.66
CA PHE A 252 -5.38 9.07 5.26
C PHE A 252 -5.45 9.07 6.78
N VAL A 253 -4.61 8.32 7.45
CA VAL A 253 -4.44 8.44 8.91
C VAL A 253 -3.85 9.80 9.29
N THR A 254 -3.20 10.47 8.35
CA THR A 254 -2.72 11.86 8.46
C THR A 254 -2.85 12.54 7.10
N GLY A 255 -3.72 13.57 7.03
CA GLY A 255 -3.94 14.34 5.81
C GLY A 255 -4.88 13.69 4.80
N VAL A 256 -4.78 14.15 3.56
CA VAL A 256 -5.68 13.82 2.45
C VAL A 256 -4.91 13.46 1.19
N GLY A 257 -5.56 12.78 0.26
CA GLY A 257 -5.02 12.52 -1.08
C GLY A 257 -4.95 13.80 -1.93
N ARG A 258 -3.98 13.83 -2.84
CA ARG A 258 -3.79 14.94 -3.77
C ARG A 258 -4.90 14.97 -4.83
N PRO A 259 -5.50 16.15 -5.12
CA PRO A 259 -6.62 16.27 -6.07
C PRO A 259 -6.19 16.71 -7.49
N ASP A 260 -4.94 16.49 -7.90
CA ASP A 260 -4.40 17.07 -9.14
C ASP A 260 -4.04 16.04 -10.24
N LEU A 261 -4.33 14.75 -10.00
CA LEU A 261 -3.92 13.68 -10.91
C LEU A 261 -4.68 13.65 -12.27
N GLY A 262 -5.79 14.39 -12.38
CA GLY A 262 -6.58 14.54 -13.61
C GLY A 262 -6.50 15.92 -14.27
N GLY A 263 -5.76 16.86 -13.67
CA GLY A 263 -5.57 18.21 -14.22
C GLY A 263 -6.65 19.25 -13.85
N GLU A 264 -7.63 18.88 -13.02
CA GLU A 264 -8.70 19.79 -12.54
C GLU A 264 -8.58 20.02 -11.02
N THR A 265 -7.45 20.55 -10.58
CA THR A 265 -7.03 20.60 -9.18
C THR A 265 -8.03 21.30 -8.25
N GLU A 266 -8.45 22.55 -8.56
CA GLU A 266 -9.37 23.30 -7.69
C GLU A 266 -10.77 22.66 -7.61
N PRO A 267 -11.40 22.21 -8.72
CA PRO A 267 -12.67 21.48 -8.65
C PRO A 267 -12.57 20.22 -7.78
N TRP A 268 -11.51 19.44 -7.93
CA TRP A 268 -11.35 18.20 -7.15
C TRP A 268 -11.01 18.48 -5.69
N ALA A 269 -10.25 19.55 -5.38
CA ALA A 269 -10.03 19.99 -4.01
C ALA A 269 -11.34 20.41 -3.33
N LYS A 270 -12.25 21.07 -4.06
CA LYS A 270 -13.59 21.38 -3.59
C LYS A 270 -14.44 20.13 -3.35
N ASP A 271 -14.39 19.15 -4.25
CA ASP A 271 -15.07 17.87 -4.06
C ASP A 271 -14.53 17.15 -2.82
N LEU A 272 -13.21 17.19 -2.59
CA LEU A 272 -12.58 16.62 -1.41
C LEU A 272 -13.04 17.31 -0.12
N PHE A 273 -13.14 18.63 -0.12
CA PHE A 273 -13.72 19.39 1.00
C PHE A 273 -15.15 18.93 1.29
N ASN A 274 -16.00 18.82 0.26
CA ASN A 274 -17.38 18.34 0.41
C ASN A 274 -17.42 16.89 0.89
N THR A 275 -16.52 16.03 0.40
CA THR A 275 -16.38 14.66 0.88
C THR A 275 -16.14 14.64 2.39
N ILE A 276 -15.18 15.41 2.89
CA ILE A 276 -14.84 15.46 4.32
C ILE A 276 -16.00 16.00 5.16
N HIS A 277 -16.51 17.21 4.80
CA HIS A 277 -17.42 17.95 5.67
C HIS A 277 -18.89 17.62 5.48
N VAL A 278 -19.28 17.05 4.33
CA VAL A 278 -20.68 16.74 4.04
C VAL A 278 -20.95 15.22 4.03
N LYS A 279 -19.98 14.40 3.58
CA LYS A 279 -20.18 12.97 3.46
C LYS A 279 -19.61 12.18 4.64
N LEU A 280 -18.37 12.47 5.06
CA LEU A 280 -17.70 11.71 6.13
C LEU A 280 -18.06 12.24 7.52
N SER A 281 -18.14 13.55 7.71
CA SER A 281 -18.44 14.16 9.03
C SER A 281 -19.77 13.69 9.68
N PRO A 282 -20.84 13.34 8.96
CA PRO A 282 -22.06 12.80 9.55
C PRO A 282 -21.99 11.33 9.96
N LEU A 283 -20.95 10.59 9.55
CA LEU A 283 -20.78 9.18 9.89
C LEU A 283 -20.43 9.01 11.37
N ASP A 284 -20.51 7.78 11.86
CA ASP A 284 -20.13 7.46 13.24
C ASP A 284 -18.65 7.84 13.51
N PRO A 285 -18.35 8.75 14.44
CA PRO A 285 -16.99 9.16 14.76
C PRO A 285 -16.11 8.03 15.31
N GLU A 286 -16.70 6.92 15.75
CA GLU A 286 -15.97 5.74 16.21
C GLU A 286 -15.49 4.83 15.07
N LEU A 287 -15.91 5.05 13.82
CA LEU A 287 -15.38 4.34 12.66
C LEU A 287 -13.87 4.49 12.59
N GLU A 288 -13.19 3.40 12.32
CA GLU A 288 -11.74 3.40 12.09
C GLU A 288 -11.45 3.60 10.60
N VAL A 289 -10.91 4.77 10.24
CA VAL A 289 -10.41 5.09 8.90
C VAL A 289 -9.24 4.19 8.58
N CYS A 290 -9.35 3.49 7.47
CA CYS A 290 -8.40 2.52 6.93
C CYS A 290 -8.08 2.92 5.48
N PRO A 291 -7.01 3.68 5.21
CA PRO A 291 -6.71 4.24 3.89
C PRO A 291 -6.04 3.23 2.96
N ALA A 292 -5.89 3.59 1.66
CA ALA A 292 -5.08 2.80 0.73
C ALA A 292 -3.58 3.10 0.83
N HIS A 293 -3.20 4.23 1.43
CA HIS A 293 -1.79 4.64 1.56
C HIS A 293 -1.46 5.27 2.90
N TYR A 294 -0.16 5.36 3.17
CA TYR A 294 0.40 6.09 4.32
C TYR A 294 1.72 6.78 3.93
N THR A 295 2.09 7.83 4.66
CA THR A 295 3.32 8.58 4.37
C THR A 295 4.53 8.06 5.13
N SER A 296 4.31 7.54 6.35
CA SER A 296 5.38 7.04 7.22
C SER A 296 4.92 5.85 8.07
N ARG A 297 5.82 4.90 8.32
CA ARG A 297 5.57 3.82 9.27
C ARG A 297 5.34 4.31 10.71
N ASN A 298 5.73 5.54 11.04
CA ASN A 298 5.43 6.16 12.34
C ASN A 298 3.92 6.38 12.56
N GLU A 299 3.11 6.36 11.49
CA GLU A 299 1.66 6.45 11.55
C GLU A 299 1.01 5.13 12.02
N SER A 300 1.76 4.02 12.01
CA SER A 300 1.26 2.72 12.46
C SER A 300 1.04 2.68 13.97
N ARG A 301 0.02 1.96 14.38
CA ARG A 301 -0.27 1.63 15.79
C ARG A 301 0.77 0.64 16.34
N GLU A 302 0.66 0.30 17.61
CA GLU A 302 1.54 -0.69 18.26
C GLU A 302 1.40 -2.09 17.64
N ASP A 303 0.20 -2.43 17.17
CA ASP A 303 -0.10 -3.69 16.48
C ASP A 303 0.36 -3.69 15.00
N GLY A 304 1.06 -2.65 14.56
CA GLY A 304 1.56 -2.46 13.20
C GLY A 304 0.49 -2.04 12.18
N THR A 305 -0.80 -1.97 12.57
CA THR A 305 -1.87 -1.55 11.66
C THR A 305 -1.90 -0.06 11.44
N LEU A 306 -2.40 0.37 10.29
CA LEU A 306 -2.55 1.76 9.91
C LEU A 306 -4.03 2.12 9.87
N ARG A 307 -4.48 2.76 10.94
CA ARG A 307 -5.89 3.18 11.11
C ARG A 307 -6.01 4.26 12.17
N ARG A 308 -7.03 5.11 12.04
CA ARG A 308 -7.32 6.21 12.97
C ARG A 308 -8.82 6.40 13.10
N LYS A 309 -9.32 6.76 14.29
CA LYS A 309 -10.74 7.08 14.46
C LYS A 309 -11.14 8.27 13.61
N LEU A 310 -12.28 8.19 12.94
CA LEU A 310 -12.83 9.25 12.10
C LEU A 310 -13.02 10.54 12.89
N GLY A 311 -13.60 10.46 14.09
CA GLY A 311 -13.79 11.63 14.95
C GLY A 311 -12.48 12.33 15.32
N ASP A 312 -11.42 11.55 15.65
CA ASP A 312 -10.11 12.12 15.93
C ASP A 312 -9.46 12.75 14.69
N LEU A 313 -9.64 12.14 13.52
CA LEU A 313 -9.16 12.69 12.25
C LEU A 313 -9.84 14.03 11.93
N LEU A 314 -11.17 14.08 12.02
CA LEU A 314 -11.96 15.30 11.74
C LEU A 314 -11.66 16.45 12.72
N GLU A 315 -11.32 16.15 13.96
CA GLU A 315 -11.08 17.16 15.00
C GLU A 315 -9.61 17.62 15.05
N ASN A 316 -8.65 16.71 14.87
CA ASN A 316 -7.26 16.94 15.23
C ASN A 316 -6.28 16.89 14.06
N ASP A 317 -6.71 16.52 12.85
CA ASP A 317 -5.80 16.52 11.70
C ASP A 317 -5.64 17.94 11.14
N PRO A 318 -4.43 18.42 10.88
CA PRO A 318 -4.18 19.79 10.45
C PRO A 318 -4.85 20.19 9.14
N VAL A 319 -5.13 19.24 8.25
CA VAL A 319 -5.75 19.49 6.94
C VAL A 319 -7.24 19.19 6.97
N VAL A 320 -7.60 18.02 7.49
CA VAL A 320 -8.98 17.53 7.51
C VAL A 320 -9.88 18.40 8.40
N SER A 321 -9.33 19.03 9.43
CA SER A 321 -10.07 19.93 10.35
C SER A 321 -10.27 21.35 9.83
N ILE A 322 -9.73 21.73 8.66
CA ILE A 322 -9.94 23.07 8.08
C ILE A 322 -11.40 23.22 7.68
N ALA A 323 -12.16 24.06 8.38
CA ALA A 323 -13.59 24.20 8.20
C ALA A 323 -14.01 25.22 7.12
N ASP A 324 -13.12 26.10 6.70
CA ASP A 324 -13.37 27.07 5.63
C ASP A 324 -12.96 26.49 4.28
N GLU A 325 -13.91 26.44 3.31
CA GLU A 325 -13.66 25.84 1.97
C GLU A 325 -12.51 26.53 1.24
N ALA A 326 -12.44 27.87 1.30
CA ALA A 326 -11.41 28.60 0.57
C ALA A 326 -10.02 28.40 1.20
N GLU A 327 -9.94 28.37 2.53
CA GLU A 327 -8.71 28.05 3.26
C GLU A 327 -8.23 26.63 2.97
N PHE A 328 -9.15 25.66 2.95
CA PHE A 328 -8.83 24.27 2.62
C PHE A 328 -8.27 24.13 1.20
N ILE A 329 -8.95 24.73 0.20
CA ILE A 329 -8.50 24.68 -1.19
C ILE A 329 -7.12 25.35 -1.34
N ASP A 330 -6.92 26.53 -0.77
CA ASP A 330 -5.65 27.25 -0.81
C ASP A 330 -4.52 26.43 -0.16
N TYR A 331 -4.80 25.83 1.01
CA TYR A 331 -3.86 24.94 1.68
C TYR A 331 -3.48 23.75 0.78
N VAL A 332 -4.46 23.01 0.26
CA VAL A 332 -4.24 21.83 -0.57
C VAL A 332 -3.44 22.19 -1.81
N VAL A 333 -3.85 23.24 -2.56
CA VAL A 333 -3.18 23.64 -3.81
C VAL A 333 -1.75 24.11 -3.55
N SER A 334 -1.50 24.84 -2.47
CA SER A 334 -0.17 25.36 -2.14
C SER A 334 0.83 24.28 -1.67
N HIS A 335 0.34 23.11 -1.27
CA HIS A 335 1.18 21.99 -0.80
C HIS A 335 1.32 20.86 -1.84
N LEU A 336 0.86 21.08 -3.08
CA LEU A 336 1.06 20.13 -4.16
C LEU A 336 2.47 20.24 -4.74
N GLY A 337 3.21 19.13 -4.76
CA GLY A 337 4.39 18.96 -5.59
C GLY A 337 4.03 18.49 -7.02
N GLU A 338 4.96 18.50 -7.95
CA GLU A 338 4.73 17.88 -9.26
C GLU A 338 4.45 16.39 -9.11
N PRO A 339 3.37 15.85 -9.72
CA PRO A 339 3.11 14.42 -9.67
C PRO A 339 4.18 13.64 -10.42
N PRO A 340 4.56 12.44 -9.97
CA PRO A 340 5.50 11.60 -10.70
C PRO A 340 5.05 11.35 -12.14
N ALA A 341 5.96 11.55 -13.10
CA ALA A 341 5.63 11.41 -14.52
C ALA A 341 5.09 10.01 -14.88
N ILE A 342 5.50 8.97 -14.12
CA ILE A 342 5.05 7.59 -14.34
C ILE A 342 3.57 7.38 -14.01
N TYR A 343 2.94 8.26 -13.22
CA TYR A 343 1.54 8.12 -12.80
C TYR A 343 0.58 8.12 -13.99
N ALA A 344 0.87 8.89 -15.03
CA ALA A 344 0.07 8.88 -16.24
C ALA A 344 0.08 7.50 -16.96
N ASP A 345 1.24 6.82 -16.97
CA ASP A 345 1.37 5.49 -17.57
C ASP A 345 0.72 4.42 -16.69
N ILE A 346 0.83 4.54 -15.37
CA ILE A 346 0.15 3.62 -14.42
C ILE A 346 -1.37 3.72 -14.57
N ARG A 347 -1.93 4.93 -14.60
CA ARG A 347 -3.38 5.12 -14.84
C ARG A 347 -3.85 4.51 -16.15
N LYS A 348 -3.10 4.72 -17.25
CA LYS A 348 -3.41 4.08 -18.53
C LYS A 348 -3.31 2.56 -18.48
N THR A 349 -2.38 2.02 -17.68
CA THR A 349 -2.24 0.58 -17.45
C THR A 349 -3.44 0.06 -16.69
N ASN A 350 -3.87 0.73 -15.63
CA ASN A 350 -5.02 0.36 -14.82
C ASN A 350 -6.36 0.51 -15.57
N LEU A 351 -6.44 1.36 -16.59
CA LEU A 351 -7.56 1.40 -17.55
C LEU A 351 -7.48 0.33 -18.67
N GLY A 352 -6.38 -0.46 -18.70
CA GLY A 352 -6.13 -1.45 -19.75
C GLY A 352 -5.73 -0.86 -21.10
N VAL A 353 -5.62 0.47 -21.23
CA VAL A 353 -5.23 1.19 -22.46
C VAL A 353 -3.77 0.98 -22.78
N LEU A 354 -2.89 1.01 -21.77
CA LEU A 354 -1.48 0.67 -21.88
C LEU A 354 -1.25 -0.76 -21.37
N LYS A 355 -0.56 -1.57 -22.17
CA LYS A 355 -0.14 -2.92 -21.79
C LYS A 355 1.38 -2.97 -21.71
N PRO A 356 1.98 -2.65 -20.55
CA PRO A 356 3.43 -2.68 -20.39
C PRO A 356 3.95 -4.11 -20.52
N ASP A 357 5.15 -4.27 -21.08
CA ASP A 357 5.89 -5.52 -20.94
C ASP A 357 6.40 -5.70 -19.50
N ALA A 358 6.99 -6.84 -19.19
CA ALA A 358 7.41 -7.18 -17.83
C ALA A 358 8.45 -6.19 -17.27
N ASP A 359 9.36 -5.69 -18.11
CA ASP A 359 10.41 -4.76 -17.67
C ASP A 359 9.81 -3.37 -17.40
N LYS A 360 8.92 -2.89 -18.29
CA LYS A 360 8.19 -1.64 -18.09
C LYS A 360 7.24 -1.70 -16.89
N ALA A 361 6.53 -2.82 -16.68
CA ALA A 361 5.69 -3.01 -15.51
C ALA A 361 6.50 -2.89 -14.20
N LYS A 362 7.69 -3.51 -14.15
CA LYS A 362 8.60 -3.37 -13.01
C LYS A 362 9.06 -1.93 -12.81
N GLU A 363 9.38 -1.21 -13.88
CA GLU A 363 9.78 0.22 -13.81
C GLU A 363 8.66 1.07 -13.20
N LEU A 364 7.40 0.83 -13.59
CA LEU A 364 6.22 1.54 -13.08
C LEU A 364 5.97 1.25 -11.58
N GLU A 365 6.47 0.14 -11.07
CA GLU A 365 6.31 -0.28 -9.68
C GLU A 365 7.45 0.18 -8.75
N VAL A 366 8.50 0.84 -9.27
CA VAL A 366 9.65 1.29 -8.47
C VAL A 366 9.32 2.56 -7.66
N GLY A 367 9.67 2.55 -6.38
CA GLY A 367 9.53 3.70 -5.49
C GLY A 367 8.26 3.66 -4.64
N ARG A 368 8.20 4.55 -3.65
CA ARG A 368 7.03 4.72 -2.77
C ARG A 368 5.93 5.50 -3.49
N ASN A 369 4.71 5.43 -2.97
CA ASN A 369 3.64 6.30 -3.43
C ASN A 369 3.88 7.77 -3.04
N GLU A 370 3.33 8.68 -3.86
CA GLU A 370 3.33 10.12 -3.64
C GLU A 370 1.90 10.68 -3.76
N CYS A 371 0.90 9.89 -3.29
CA CYS A 371 -0.52 10.25 -3.34
C CYS A 371 -0.92 11.22 -2.25
N ALA A 372 -0.12 11.38 -1.18
CA ALA A 372 -0.36 12.38 -0.15
C ALA A 372 0.15 13.76 -0.57
N LEU A 373 -0.38 14.81 0.08
CA LEU A 373 0.16 16.16 -0.04
C LEU A 373 1.61 16.21 0.46
N SER A 374 2.45 16.99 -0.21
CA SER A 374 3.81 17.26 0.24
C SER A 374 3.79 18.01 1.57
N LYS A 375 4.69 17.64 2.50
CA LYS A 375 4.86 18.36 3.78
C LYS A 375 5.65 19.64 3.59
#